data_4f149fb514f1dedd474bde453a205119
#
_entry.id   4f149fb514f1dedd474bde453a205119
#
_cell.length_a   1.000
_cell.length_b   1.000
_cell.length_c   1.000
_cell.angle_alpha   90.00
_cell.angle_beta   90.00
_cell.angle_gamma   90.00
#
_symmetry.space_group_name_H-M   'P 1'
#
loop_
_entity.id
_entity.type
_entity.pdbx_description
1 polymer ?
#
loop_
_entity_poly.entity_id
_entity_poly.type
_entity_poly.pdbx_seq_one_letter_code
_entity_poly.pdbx_strand_id
1 'polypeptide(L)'
;MALVIEKTVVKGPAGSNLKNEVGEQLLQQFMDAGFVDMVRKNSMPWRELMAYYRCAMMEVSTKFQVLNEELSLQYDRNPIETVKTRLKSLESIVEKLQRKHLPLTLEAVEQEINDVAGVRVICSYPSDIITLSEAFLKQDDIQLITRKDYILTPKPNGYRSLHLIISIPIFLHDQKRHMH
;
A
#
# COMPACT_ATOMS: atom_id res chain seq x y z
N MET A 1 1.12 -5.88 2.59
CA MET A 1 0.41 -4.67 2.17
C MET A 1 0.98 -3.45 2.89
N ALA A 2 1.17 -2.33 2.21
CA ALA A 2 1.72 -1.11 2.80
C ALA A 2 0.60 -0.18 3.27
N LEU A 3 0.67 0.26 4.53
CA LEU A 3 -0.18 1.27 5.13
C LEU A 3 0.67 2.49 5.47
N VAL A 4 0.23 3.67 5.06
CA VAL A 4 0.87 4.94 5.39
C VAL A 4 -0.14 5.82 6.10
N ILE A 5 0.20 6.29 7.30
CA ILE A 5 -0.61 7.24 8.06
C ILE A 5 0.20 8.54 8.16
N GLU A 6 -0.36 9.64 7.68
CA GLU A 6 0.33 10.94 7.63
C GLU A 6 -0.62 12.11 7.93
N LYS A 7 -0.04 13.25 8.28
CA LYS A 7 -0.76 14.52 8.38
C LYS A 7 -0.88 15.15 6.98
N THR A 8 -1.95 15.92 6.75
CA THR A 8 -2.09 16.74 5.54
C THR A 8 -0.88 17.67 5.37
N VAL A 9 -0.21 17.56 4.25
CA VAL A 9 0.86 18.49 3.84
C VAL A 9 0.37 19.25 2.62
N VAL A 10 0.31 20.57 2.73
CA VAL A 10 0.05 21.45 1.58
C VAL A 10 1.23 21.31 0.63
N LYS A 11 1.02 20.68 -0.53
CA LYS A 11 2.04 20.55 -1.57
C LYS A 11 2.22 21.90 -2.28
N GLY A 12 3.44 22.41 -2.27
CA GLY A 12 3.87 23.39 -3.26
C GLY A 12 3.87 22.78 -4.68
N PRO A 13 3.95 23.62 -5.74
CA PRO A 13 3.78 23.15 -7.12
C PRO A 13 4.82 22.10 -7.51
N ALA A 14 4.35 21.04 -8.14
CA ALA A 14 5.13 19.89 -8.56
C ALA A 14 6.11 20.27 -9.68
N GLY A 15 7.39 19.98 -9.46
CA GLY A 15 8.43 20.03 -10.49
C GLY A 15 8.25 18.91 -11.52
N SER A 16 8.49 19.28 -12.76
CA SER A 16 8.19 18.63 -14.03
C SER A 16 8.73 17.22 -14.31
N ASN A 17 7.94 16.49 -15.02
CA ASN A 17 7.98 15.24 -15.76
C ASN A 17 9.18 14.97 -16.71
N LEU A 18 10.40 14.80 -16.23
CA LEU A 18 11.53 14.37 -17.07
C LEU A 18 11.99 12.92 -16.82
N LYS A 19 11.30 12.19 -15.92
CA LYS A 19 11.67 10.80 -15.59
C LYS A 19 10.84 9.71 -16.30
N ASN A 20 9.77 10.08 -16.99
CA ASN A 20 8.88 9.08 -17.58
C ASN A 20 9.36 8.53 -18.92
N GLU A 21 10.00 9.34 -19.77
CA GLU A 21 10.40 8.91 -21.11
C GLU A 21 11.59 7.93 -21.12
N VAL A 22 12.55 8.12 -20.23
CA VAL A 22 13.70 7.19 -20.09
C VAL A 22 13.27 5.88 -19.43
N GLY A 23 12.30 5.91 -18.52
CA GLY A 23 11.72 4.73 -17.87
C GLY A 23 10.95 3.85 -18.85
N GLU A 24 10.17 4.43 -19.77
CA GLU A 24 9.39 3.69 -20.76
C GLU A 24 10.28 3.04 -21.83
N GLN A 25 11.34 3.71 -22.26
CA GLN A 25 12.30 3.14 -23.23
C GLN A 25 13.13 2.00 -22.62
N LEU A 26 13.55 2.09 -21.36
CA LEU A 26 14.21 1.01 -20.63
C LEU A 26 13.24 -0.16 -20.35
N LEU A 27 11.99 0.08 -20.02
CA LEU A 27 10.97 -0.96 -19.86
C LEU A 27 10.69 -1.73 -21.15
N GLN A 28 10.70 -1.08 -22.30
CA GLN A 28 10.57 -1.75 -23.60
C GLN A 28 11.78 -2.62 -23.96
N GLN A 29 12.99 -2.25 -23.54
CA GLN A 29 14.22 -3.03 -23.78
C GLN A 29 14.43 -4.19 -22.78
N PHE A 30 13.87 -4.12 -21.56
CA PHE A 30 14.10 -5.11 -20.49
C PHE A 30 12.83 -5.86 -20.06
N MET A 31 11.71 -5.67 -20.75
CA MET A 31 10.55 -6.52 -20.51
C MET A 31 10.92 -7.93 -21.01
N ASP A 32 11.32 -8.77 -20.04
CA ASP A 32 11.46 -10.19 -20.33
C ASP A 32 10.09 -10.64 -20.90
N ALA A 33 10.07 -10.83 -22.22
CA ALA A 33 8.86 -11.13 -22.98
C ALA A 33 8.04 -12.28 -22.35
N GLY A 34 8.71 -13.12 -21.54
CA GLY A 34 8.14 -14.26 -20.86
C GLY A 34 7.13 -13.90 -19.76
N PHE A 35 7.43 -12.99 -18.81
CA PHE A 35 6.50 -12.67 -17.73
C PHE A 35 5.30 -11.86 -18.23
N VAL A 36 5.56 -10.86 -19.06
CA VAL A 36 4.47 -10.06 -19.66
C VAL A 36 3.60 -10.90 -20.57
N ASP A 37 4.20 -11.80 -21.35
CA ASP A 37 3.50 -12.78 -22.18
C ASP A 37 2.72 -13.80 -21.33
N MET A 38 3.27 -14.26 -20.21
CA MET A 38 2.56 -15.11 -19.26
C MET A 38 1.35 -14.37 -18.67
N VAL A 39 1.52 -13.12 -18.23
CA VAL A 39 0.41 -12.30 -17.71
C VAL A 39 -0.63 -12.02 -18.80
N ARG A 40 -0.21 -11.77 -20.05
CA ARG A 40 -1.12 -11.55 -21.19
C ARG A 40 -1.83 -12.84 -21.63
N LYS A 41 -1.11 -13.95 -21.72
CA LYS A 41 -1.65 -15.26 -22.17
C LYS A 41 -2.41 -15.99 -21.06
N ASN A 42 -2.01 -15.84 -19.80
CA ASN A 42 -2.66 -16.47 -18.65
C ASN A 42 -3.07 -15.39 -17.62
N SER A 43 -3.95 -14.50 -18.03
CA SER A 43 -4.35 -13.33 -17.25
C SER A 43 -5.15 -13.66 -15.98
N MET A 44 -5.70 -14.87 -15.85
CA MET A 44 -6.55 -15.23 -14.70
C MET A 44 -5.80 -15.23 -13.37
N PRO A 45 -4.65 -15.92 -13.19
CA PRO A 45 -3.92 -15.88 -11.91
C PRO A 45 -3.46 -14.46 -11.50
N TRP A 46 -3.03 -13.65 -12.47
CA TRP A 46 -2.69 -12.26 -12.22
C TRP A 46 -3.90 -11.43 -11.79
N ARG A 47 -5.02 -11.56 -12.51
CA ARG A 47 -6.27 -10.84 -12.18
C ARG A 47 -6.80 -11.23 -10.82
N GLU A 48 -6.70 -12.51 -10.47
CA GLU A 48 -7.08 -13.07 -9.19
C GLU A 48 -6.21 -12.49 -8.07
N LEU A 49 -4.89 -12.52 -8.21
CA LEU A 49 -3.96 -11.92 -7.25
C LEU A 49 -4.26 -10.42 -7.04
N MET A 50 -4.46 -9.67 -8.12
CA MET A 50 -4.80 -8.25 -8.04
C MET A 50 -6.19 -8.01 -7.42
N ALA A 51 -7.13 -8.94 -7.59
CA ALA A 51 -8.43 -8.88 -6.91
C ALA A 51 -8.27 -9.09 -5.40
N TYR A 52 -7.45 -10.03 -4.97
CA TYR A 52 -7.16 -10.26 -3.54
C TYR A 52 -6.53 -9.04 -2.88
N TYR A 53 -5.58 -8.37 -3.53
CA TYR A 53 -5.03 -7.11 -3.04
C TYR A 53 -6.09 -5.99 -2.95
N ARG A 54 -7.02 -5.91 -3.91
CA ARG A 54 -8.15 -4.96 -3.81
C ARG A 54 -9.06 -5.28 -2.62
N CYS A 55 -9.39 -6.56 -2.39
CA CYS A 55 -10.16 -6.98 -1.22
C CYS A 55 -9.45 -6.58 0.08
N ALA A 56 -8.15 -6.82 0.20
CA ALA A 56 -7.37 -6.41 1.36
C ALA A 56 -7.38 -4.88 1.58
N MET A 57 -7.28 -4.09 0.52
CA MET A 57 -7.41 -2.63 0.62
C MET A 57 -8.80 -2.20 1.09
N MET A 58 -9.86 -2.88 0.66
CA MET A 58 -11.23 -2.62 1.11
C MET A 58 -11.38 -2.91 2.61
N GLU A 59 -10.89 -4.07 3.08
CA GLU A 59 -10.90 -4.43 4.50
C GLU A 59 -10.20 -3.36 5.35
N VAL A 60 -8.96 -2.99 4.99
CA VAL A 60 -8.21 -1.96 5.71
C VAL A 60 -8.91 -0.61 5.69
N SER A 61 -9.45 -0.21 4.53
CA SER A 61 -10.16 1.06 4.41
C SER A 61 -11.41 1.10 5.28
N THR A 62 -12.18 0.00 5.32
CA THR A 62 -13.37 -0.14 6.16
C THR A 62 -13.01 -0.06 7.65
N LYS A 63 -11.94 -0.74 8.08
CA LYS A 63 -11.46 -0.67 9.46
C LYS A 63 -11.13 0.77 9.89
N PHE A 64 -10.48 1.55 9.04
CA PHE A 64 -10.22 2.97 9.33
C PHE A 64 -11.49 3.82 9.31
N GLN A 65 -12.47 3.52 8.47
CA GLN A 65 -13.77 4.20 8.50
C GLN A 65 -14.51 3.93 9.83
N VAL A 66 -14.52 2.67 10.28
CA VAL A 66 -15.11 2.30 11.59
C VAL A 66 -14.42 3.03 12.73
N LEU A 67 -13.08 3.05 12.76
CA LEU A 67 -12.33 3.78 13.78
C LEU A 67 -12.59 5.29 13.72
N ASN A 68 -12.77 5.86 12.54
CA ASN A 68 -13.08 7.28 12.39
C ASN A 68 -14.46 7.61 12.94
N GLU A 69 -15.49 6.78 12.69
CA GLU A 69 -16.82 6.95 13.25
C GLU A 69 -16.79 6.91 14.78
N GLU A 70 -16.13 5.90 15.36
CA GLU A 70 -16.01 5.77 16.81
C GLU A 70 -15.30 6.97 17.43
N LEU A 71 -14.13 7.34 16.91
CA LEU A 71 -13.31 8.41 17.48
C LEU A 71 -13.91 9.80 17.24
N SER A 72 -14.73 9.98 16.19
CA SER A 72 -15.41 11.25 15.96
C SER A 72 -16.36 11.61 17.09
N LEU A 73 -17.00 10.63 17.72
CA LEU A 73 -17.86 10.83 18.89
C LEU A 73 -17.08 11.30 20.11
N GLN A 74 -15.82 10.86 20.26
CA GLN A 74 -14.98 11.22 21.41
C GLN A 74 -14.35 12.60 21.28
N TYR A 75 -13.97 12.97 20.04
CA TYR A 75 -13.20 14.20 19.77
C TYR A 75 -14.06 15.37 19.27
N ASP A 76 -15.36 15.17 19.05
CA ASP A 76 -16.25 16.14 18.38
C ASP A 76 -15.69 16.64 17.03
N ARG A 77 -14.94 15.78 16.36
CA ARG A 77 -14.32 16.01 15.03
C ARG A 77 -13.87 14.69 14.40
N ASN A 78 -13.74 14.69 13.10
CA ASN A 78 -13.17 13.56 12.38
C ASN A 78 -11.64 13.57 12.48
N PRO A 79 -10.98 12.54 13.06
CA PRO A 79 -9.52 12.43 13.08
C PRO A 79 -8.95 12.11 11.71
N ILE A 80 -9.71 11.47 10.82
CA ILE A 80 -9.30 11.14 9.45
C ILE A 80 -9.89 12.16 8.47
N GLU A 81 -9.04 12.82 7.70
CA GLU A 81 -9.47 13.70 6.62
C GLU A 81 -9.80 12.91 5.35
N THR A 82 -8.99 11.91 5.02
CA THR A 82 -9.22 11.07 3.84
C THR A 82 -8.44 9.75 3.90
N VAL A 83 -9.02 8.72 3.29
CA VAL A 83 -8.38 7.43 3.04
C VAL A 83 -8.20 7.28 1.52
N LYS A 84 -6.97 7.04 1.08
CA LYS A 84 -6.63 6.81 -0.33
C LYS A 84 -6.05 5.43 -0.50
N THR A 85 -6.47 4.73 -1.54
CA THR A 85 -5.95 3.41 -1.90
C THR A 85 -5.15 3.50 -3.19
N ARG A 86 -4.14 2.66 -3.31
CA ARG A 86 -3.34 2.53 -4.52
C ARG A 86 -2.95 1.08 -4.74
N LEU A 87 -3.29 0.55 -5.89
CA LEU A 87 -2.74 -0.69 -6.41
C LEU A 87 -1.59 -0.37 -7.36
N LYS A 88 -0.47 -1.05 -7.22
CA LYS A 88 0.70 -0.85 -8.07
C LYS A 88 0.44 -1.44 -9.46
N SER A 89 0.87 -0.72 -10.52
CA SER A 89 0.73 -1.23 -11.88
C SER A 89 1.67 -2.40 -12.15
N LEU A 90 1.36 -3.21 -13.16
CA LEU A 90 2.20 -4.33 -13.59
C LEU A 90 3.62 -3.88 -13.90
N GLU A 91 3.77 -2.78 -14.64
CA GLU A 91 5.06 -2.21 -15.02
C GLU A 91 5.90 -1.86 -13.79
N SER A 92 5.26 -1.19 -12.81
CA SER A 92 5.94 -0.82 -11.55
C SER A 92 6.32 -2.02 -10.69
N ILE A 93 5.58 -3.14 -10.79
CA ILE A 93 5.91 -4.40 -10.10
C ILE A 93 7.10 -5.07 -10.79
N VAL A 94 7.07 -5.18 -12.11
CA VAL A 94 8.17 -5.74 -12.92
C VAL A 94 9.47 -4.96 -12.66
N GLU A 95 9.43 -3.63 -12.77
CA GLU A 95 10.59 -2.76 -12.48
C GLU A 95 11.15 -3.00 -11.07
N LYS A 96 10.27 -3.20 -10.08
CA LYS A 96 10.70 -3.45 -8.71
C LYS A 96 11.32 -4.82 -8.52
N LEU A 97 10.78 -5.87 -9.15
CA LEU A 97 11.36 -7.22 -9.14
C LEU A 97 12.75 -7.20 -9.78
N GLN A 98 12.90 -6.58 -10.95
CA GLN A 98 14.19 -6.44 -11.62
C GLN A 98 15.21 -5.69 -10.76
N ARG A 99 14.85 -4.56 -10.18
CA ARG A 99 15.73 -3.79 -9.29
C ARG A 99 16.19 -4.58 -8.06
N LYS A 100 15.37 -5.52 -7.60
CA LYS A 100 15.70 -6.42 -6.49
C LYS A 100 16.39 -7.70 -6.95
N HIS A 101 16.62 -7.90 -8.25
CA HIS A 101 17.17 -9.12 -8.86
C HIS A 101 16.33 -10.37 -8.51
N LEU A 102 15.02 -10.22 -8.47
CA LEU A 102 14.07 -11.30 -8.17
C LEU A 102 13.49 -11.89 -9.47
N PRO A 103 13.08 -13.17 -9.45
CA PRO A 103 12.43 -13.78 -10.60
C PRO A 103 11.09 -13.10 -10.91
N LEU A 104 10.75 -13.02 -12.21
CA LEU A 104 9.49 -12.47 -12.68
C LEU A 104 8.39 -13.54 -12.58
N THR A 105 7.95 -13.84 -11.37
CA THR A 105 6.89 -14.83 -11.06
C THR A 105 5.85 -14.26 -10.10
N LEU A 106 4.65 -14.85 -10.07
CA LEU A 106 3.60 -14.42 -9.15
C LEU A 106 3.98 -14.67 -7.70
N GLU A 107 4.68 -15.77 -7.43
CA GLU A 107 5.18 -16.12 -6.10
C GLU A 107 6.16 -15.07 -5.59
N ALA A 108 7.06 -14.59 -6.45
CA ALA A 108 7.98 -13.51 -6.07
C ALA A 108 7.25 -12.18 -5.82
N VAL A 109 6.16 -11.90 -6.55
CA VAL A 109 5.31 -10.74 -6.27
C VAL A 109 4.68 -10.85 -4.89
N GLU A 110 4.11 -11.99 -4.56
CA GLU A 110 3.45 -12.22 -3.26
C GLU A 110 4.43 -12.19 -2.09
N GLN A 111 5.59 -12.82 -2.23
CA GLN A 111 6.52 -13.01 -1.11
C GLN A 111 7.45 -11.81 -0.89
N GLU A 112 7.84 -11.13 -1.96
CA GLU A 112 8.95 -10.16 -1.91
C GLU A 112 8.51 -8.69 -2.10
N ILE A 113 7.28 -8.45 -2.59
CA ILE A 113 6.79 -7.11 -2.88
C ILE A 113 5.68 -6.70 -1.89
N ASN A 114 6.06 -6.13 -0.76
CA ASN A 114 5.14 -5.72 0.31
C ASN A 114 4.31 -4.46 0.01
N ASP A 115 4.48 -3.81 -1.14
CA ASP A 115 3.79 -2.58 -1.52
C ASP A 115 3.03 -2.69 -2.86
N VAL A 116 2.56 -3.89 -3.19
CA VAL A 116 1.65 -4.14 -4.31
C VAL A 116 0.35 -3.36 -4.09
N ALA A 117 -0.17 -3.44 -2.87
CA ALA A 117 -1.33 -2.66 -2.42
C ALA A 117 -0.92 -1.69 -1.31
N GLY A 118 -1.43 -0.48 -1.36
CA GLY A 118 -1.19 0.54 -0.35
C GLY A 118 -2.46 1.27 0.03
N VAL A 119 -2.62 1.51 1.32
CA VAL A 119 -3.65 2.38 1.88
C VAL A 119 -2.95 3.56 2.55
N ARG A 120 -3.39 4.76 2.26
CA ARG A 120 -2.88 6.00 2.85
C ARG A 120 -4.00 6.68 3.60
N VAL A 121 -3.80 6.82 4.91
CA VAL A 121 -4.71 7.52 5.82
C VAL A 121 -4.10 8.89 6.12
N ILE A 122 -4.84 9.95 5.86
CA ILE A 122 -4.44 11.33 6.11
C ILE A 122 -5.22 11.83 7.31
N CYS A 123 -4.50 12.28 8.35
CA CYS A 123 -5.04 12.74 9.61
C CYS A 123 -4.86 14.25 9.77
N SER A 124 -5.73 14.87 10.58
CA SER A 124 -5.67 16.30 10.89
C SER A 124 -4.48 16.64 11.80
N TYR A 125 -4.16 15.77 12.76
CA TYR A 125 -3.10 16.01 13.74
C TYR A 125 -2.15 14.81 13.88
N PRO A 126 -0.88 15.02 14.27
CA PRO A 126 0.06 13.93 14.53
C PRO A 126 -0.39 12.96 15.64
N SER A 127 -1.10 13.46 16.66
CA SER A 127 -1.69 12.64 17.74
C SER A 127 -2.69 11.63 17.21
N ASP A 128 -3.48 12.01 16.21
CA ASP A 128 -4.46 11.11 15.59
C ASP A 128 -3.80 9.93 14.90
N ILE A 129 -2.62 10.14 14.30
CA ILE A 129 -1.84 9.06 13.68
C ILE A 129 -1.49 7.99 14.70
N ILE A 130 -1.05 8.40 15.89
CA ILE A 130 -0.67 7.48 16.97
C ILE A 130 -1.92 6.72 17.44
N THR A 131 -2.98 7.43 17.81
CA THR A 131 -4.23 6.83 18.31
C THR A 131 -4.81 5.83 17.31
N LEU A 132 -4.94 6.23 16.04
CA LEU A 132 -5.48 5.38 14.98
C LEU A 132 -4.62 4.17 14.71
N SER A 133 -3.28 4.35 14.66
CA SER A 133 -2.38 3.22 14.42
C SER A 133 -2.38 2.20 15.55
N GLU A 134 -2.45 2.65 16.80
CA GLU A 134 -2.53 1.77 17.96
C GLU A 134 -3.87 1.02 18.01
N ALA A 135 -5.00 1.72 17.78
CA ALA A 135 -6.31 1.10 17.72
C ALA A 135 -6.41 0.06 16.58
N PHE A 136 -5.86 0.39 15.42
CA PHE A 136 -5.81 -0.52 14.27
C PHE A 136 -4.97 -1.77 14.54
N LEU A 137 -3.78 -1.61 15.14
CA LEU A 137 -2.87 -2.72 15.43
C LEU A 137 -3.32 -3.60 16.62
N LYS A 138 -4.29 -3.15 17.44
CA LYS A 138 -4.90 -3.97 18.49
C LYS A 138 -5.96 -4.95 17.97
N GLN A 139 -6.37 -4.84 16.72
CA GLN A 139 -7.34 -5.76 16.13
C GLN A 139 -6.73 -7.14 15.93
N ASP A 140 -7.43 -8.19 16.33
CA ASP A 140 -6.92 -9.58 16.38
C ASP A 140 -6.52 -10.16 15.02
N ASP A 141 -7.08 -9.61 13.95
CA ASP A 141 -6.84 -10.04 12.58
C ASP A 141 -5.73 -9.24 11.87
N ILE A 142 -5.11 -8.28 12.55
CA ILE A 142 -4.01 -7.47 11.98
C ILE A 142 -2.67 -7.94 12.54
N GLN A 143 -1.80 -8.40 11.65
CA GLN A 143 -0.42 -8.74 12.02
C GLN A 143 0.55 -7.69 11.49
N LEU A 144 1.26 -7.02 12.40
CA LEU A 144 2.33 -6.09 12.05
C LEU A 144 3.59 -6.86 11.62
N ILE A 145 4.08 -6.59 10.42
CA ILE A 145 5.33 -7.17 9.88
C ILE A 145 6.49 -6.18 10.08
N THR A 146 6.27 -4.90 9.72
CA THR A 146 7.33 -3.87 9.82
C THR A 146 6.70 -2.52 10.16
N ARG A 147 7.36 -1.78 11.07
CA ARG A 147 7.03 -0.39 11.41
C ARG A 147 8.22 0.53 11.09
N LYS A 148 7.98 1.62 10.35
CA LYS A 148 8.96 2.69 10.11
C LYS A 148 8.33 4.01 10.51
N ASP A 149 8.88 4.62 11.55
CA ASP A 149 8.34 5.85 12.14
C ASP A 149 9.16 7.06 11.68
N TYR A 150 8.66 7.73 10.64
CA TYR A 150 9.21 8.99 10.15
C TYR A 150 8.57 10.22 10.80
N ILE A 151 7.72 10.04 11.82
CA ILE A 151 7.24 11.14 12.67
C ILE A 151 8.32 11.46 13.70
N LEU A 152 8.82 10.42 14.37
CA LEU A 152 9.90 10.53 15.37
C LEU A 152 11.26 10.79 14.70
N THR A 153 11.53 10.15 13.56
CA THR A 153 12.77 10.30 12.81
C THR A 153 12.46 10.73 11.37
N PRO A 154 12.21 12.04 11.15
CA PRO A 154 11.86 12.56 9.83
C PRO A 154 12.96 12.29 8.80
N LYS A 155 12.57 12.12 7.53
CA LYS A 155 13.54 12.03 6.44
C LYS A 155 14.26 13.37 6.22
N PRO A 156 15.46 13.37 5.61
CA PRO A 156 16.23 14.61 5.35
C PRO A 156 15.44 15.68 4.58
N ASN A 157 14.46 15.28 3.77
CA ASN A 157 13.57 16.19 3.03
C ASN A 157 12.37 16.69 3.86
N GLY A 158 12.33 16.44 5.19
CA GLY A 158 11.25 16.85 6.09
C GLY A 158 9.98 15.98 6.02
N TYR A 159 9.96 14.90 5.25
CA TYR A 159 8.82 14.01 5.16
C TYR A 159 8.56 13.32 6.49
N ARG A 160 7.30 13.37 6.96
CA ARG A 160 6.82 12.76 8.21
C ARG A 160 5.63 11.87 7.95
N SER A 161 5.70 10.64 8.41
CA SER A 161 4.62 9.66 8.31
C SER A 161 4.94 8.42 9.14
N LEU A 162 3.92 7.65 9.45
CA LEU A 162 4.07 6.30 9.98
C LEU A 162 3.83 5.29 8.86
N HIS A 163 4.80 4.44 8.56
CA HIS A 163 4.67 3.36 7.60
C HIS A 163 4.56 2.02 8.32
N LEU A 164 3.53 1.27 7.98
CA LEU A 164 3.29 -0.07 8.50
C LEU A 164 3.22 -1.04 7.32
N ILE A 165 3.94 -2.14 7.41
CA ILE A 165 3.72 -3.32 6.59
C ILE A 165 2.95 -4.30 7.44
N ILE A 166 1.81 -4.73 6.95
CA ILE A 166 0.88 -5.58 7.70
C ILE A 166 0.46 -6.80 6.88
N SER A 167 0.05 -7.84 7.58
CA SER A 167 -0.72 -8.95 7.04
C SER A 167 -2.16 -8.86 7.55
N ILE A 168 -3.11 -9.07 6.66
CA ILE A 168 -4.55 -9.05 6.96
C ILE A 168 -5.24 -10.22 6.26
N PRO A 169 -6.18 -10.93 6.92
CA PRO A 169 -6.99 -11.93 6.26
C PRO A 169 -8.05 -11.27 5.37
N ILE A 170 -8.30 -11.89 4.24
CA ILE A 170 -9.50 -11.66 3.43
C ILE A 170 -10.34 -12.92 3.43
N PHE A 171 -11.66 -12.76 3.52
CA PHE A 171 -12.62 -13.86 3.49
C PHE A 171 -13.30 -13.88 2.14
N LEU A 172 -12.99 -14.90 1.36
CA LEU A 172 -13.56 -15.15 0.05
C LEU A 172 -14.74 -16.14 0.16
N HIS A 173 -15.44 -16.37 -0.92
CA HIS A 173 -16.63 -17.24 -0.90
C HIS A 173 -16.30 -18.69 -0.50
N ASP A 174 -15.09 -19.16 -0.76
CA ASP A 174 -14.66 -20.55 -0.57
C ASP A 174 -13.41 -20.71 0.31
N GLN A 175 -12.71 -19.60 0.62
CA GLN A 175 -11.46 -19.66 1.37
C GLN A 175 -11.17 -18.40 2.17
N LYS A 176 -10.31 -18.56 3.18
CA LYS A 176 -9.64 -17.46 3.89
C LYS A 176 -8.21 -17.37 3.38
N ARG A 177 -7.74 -16.16 3.05
CA ARG A 177 -6.37 -15.91 2.59
C ARG A 177 -5.75 -14.73 3.36
N HIS A 178 -4.48 -14.83 3.72
CA HIS A 178 -3.73 -13.71 4.32
C HIS A 178 -2.99 -12.94 3.21
N MET A 179 -3.16 -11.63 3.21
CA MET A 179 -2.50 -10.71 2.27
C MET A 179 -1.50 -9.84 3.02
N HIS A 180 -0.28 -9.70 2.49
CA HIS A 180 0.79 -8.90 3.08
C HIS A 180 1.53 -8.05 2.04
#